data_3b2297f24e808af8eb7042a06b872b0c
#
_entry.id   3b2297f24e808af8eb7042a06b872b0c
#
_cell.length_a   1.000
_cell.length_b   1.000
_cell.length_c   1.000
_cell.angle_alpha   90.00
_cell.angle_beta   90.00
_cell.angle_gamma   90.00
#
_symmetry.space_group_name_H-M   'P 1'
#
loop_
_entity.id
_entity.type
_entity.pdbx_description
1 polymer ?
#
loop_
_entity_poly.entity_id
_entity_poly.type
_entity_poly.pdbx_seq_one_letter_code
_entity_poly.pdbx_strand_id
1 'polypeptide(L)'
;MNFISAAEAASLVKHGYNIGLSGFTPAGTAKAVTAEIAKIAEAEHAKGNPYQIGIFTGASTGDSCDGILSRTKAIRYRAPYTTNSDFRKAVNNGEIAYNDIHLSQMAQEVRYGFM
;
A
#
# COMPACT_ATOMS: atom_id res chain seq x y z
N MET A 1 14.65 15.64 -15.95
CA MET A 1 14.13 14.55 -15.10
C MET A 1 15.15 14.22 -14.03
N ASN A 2 14.70 14.16 -12.80
CA ASN A 2 15.55 13.83 -11.66
C ASN A 2 15.41 12.34 -11.32
N PHE A 3 16.56 11.70 -11.10
CA PHE A 3 16.58 10.32 -10.63
C PHE A 3 16.91 10.31 -9.15
N ILE A 4 16.10 9.59 -8.37
CA ILE A 4 16.33 9.45 -6.92
C ILE A 4 16.35 7.97 -6.57
N SER A 5 16.96 7.63 -5.44
CA SER A 5 16.99 6.26 -4.96
C SER A 5 15.63 5.83 -4.42
N ALA A 6 15.43 4.52 -4.29
CA ALA A 6 14.20 4.00 -3.70
C ALA A 6 14.03 4.51 -2.26
N ALA A 7 15.11 4.60 -1.50
CA ALA A 7 15.06 5.12 -0.13
C ALA A 7 14.62 6.59 -0.09
N GLU A 8 15.14 7.39 -1.01
CA GLU A 8 14.74 8.80 -1.12
C GLU A 8 13.26 8.92 -1.50
N ALA A 9 12.80 8.12 -2.46
CA ALA A 9 11.41 8.12 -2.86
C ALA A 9 10.50 7.73 -1.69
N ALA A 10 10.87 6.68 -0.95
CA ALA A 10 10.09 6.24 0.21
C ALA A 10 10.05 7.31 1.31
N SER A 11 11.12 8.09 1.47
CA SER A 11 11.17 9.14 2.48
C SER A 11 10.16 10.26 2.23
N LEU A 12 9.66 10.39 1.00
CA LEU A 12 8.63 11.38 0.67
C LEU A 12 7.24 10.93 1.11
N VAL A 13 7.06 9.65 1.43
CA VAL A 13 5.77 9.09 1.85
C VAL A 13 5.69 9.18 3.36
N LYS A 14 4.77 10.01 3.86
CA LYS A 14 4.60 10.25 5.30
C LYS A 14 3.38 9.52 5.84
N HIS A 15 3.34 9.36 7.15
CA HIS A 15 2.16 8.80 7.82
C HIS A 15 0.89 9.53 7.40
N GLY A 16 -0.14 8.77 7.08
CA GLY A 16 -1.42 9.33 6.68
C GLY A 16 -1.56 9.62 5.20
N TYR A 17 -0.49 9.51 4.42
CA TYR A 17 -0.55 9.74 2.97
C TYR A 17 -1.33 8.62 2.29
N ASN A 18 -1.95 8.95 1.16
CA ASN A 18 -2.56 7.98 0.26
C ASN A 18 -1.69 7.90 -0.99
N ILE A 19 -1.32 6.69 -1.39
CA ILE A 19 -0.47 6.50 -2.57
C ILE A 19 -1.15 5.60 -3.58
N GLY A 20 -0.93 5.91 -4.85
CA GLY A 20 -1.37 5.09 -5.97
C GLY A 20 -0.24 4.20 -6.45
N LEU A 21 -0.52 2.93 -6.66
CA LEU A 21 0.45 1.97 -7.15
C LEU A 21 -0.16 1.18 -8.29
N SER A 22 0.67 0.78 -9.25
CA SER A 22 0.23 -0.09 -10.33
C SER A 22 0.73 -1.51 -10.11
N GLY A 23 0.14 -2.46 -10.82
CA GLY A 23 0.53 -3.86 -10.77
C GLY A 23 -0.67 -4.78 -10.84
N PHE A 24 -0.40 -6.01 -11.29
CA PHE A 24 -1.43 -7.05 -11.38
C PHE A 24 -0.79 -8.35 -10.88
N THR A 25 -1.21 -8.83 -9.72
CA THR A 25 -0.60 -9.95 -9.01
C THR A 25 0.92 -9.69 -8.90
N PRO A 26 1.84 -10.62 -9.19
CA PRO A 26 3.27 -10.28 -9.16
C PRO A 26 3.76 -9.51 -10.37
N ALA A 27 2.97 -9.43 -11.46
CA ALA A 27 3.41 -8.77 -12.69
C ALA A 27 3.32 -7.25 -12.57
N GLY A 28 4.43 -6.57 -12.82
CA GLY A 28 4.48 -5.11 -12.77
C GLY A 28 4.29 -4.50 -11.39
N THR A 29 4.27 -5.31 -10.35
CA THR A 29 4.09 -4.83 -8.98
C THR A 29 5.31 -4.05 -8.51
N ALA A 30 5.08 -2.95 -7.79
CA ALA A 30 6.16 -2.18 -7.19
C ALA A 30 6.95 -3.04 -6.20
N LYS A 31 8.27 -2.95 -6.23
CA LYS A 31 9.16 -3.78 -5.43
C LYS A 31 10.19 -2.99 -4.64
N ALA A 32 10.82 -2.01 -5.28
CA ALA A 32 11.93 -1.30 -4.66
C ALA A 32 11.46 -0.29 -3.62
N VAL A 33 10.54 0.58 -3.99
CA VAL A 33 10.04 1.63 -3.09
C VAL A 33 9.20 1.03 -1.96
N THR A 34 8.39 0.01 -2.26
CA THR A 34 7.58 -0.64 -1.24
C THR A 34 8.44 -1.32 -0.17
N ALA A 35 9.56 -1.92 -0.57
CA ALA A 35 10.50 -2.51 0.41
C ALA A 35 11.06 -1.44 1.34
N GLU A 36 11.40 -0.27 0.82
CA GLU A 36 11.92 0.83 1.63
C GLU A 36 10.83 1.44 2.52
N ILE A 37 9.60 1.53 2.04
CA ILE A 37 8.46 1.96 2.87
C ILE A 37 8.27 1.00 4.04
N ALA A 38 8.38 -0.30 3.80
CA ALA A 38 8.26 -1.30 4.86
C ALA A 38 9.34 -1.11 5.94
N LYS A 39 10.57 -0.82 5.53
CA LYS A 39 11.66 -0.54 6.46
C LYS A 39 11.36 0.69 7.32
N ILE A 40 10.84 1.74 6.72
CA ILE A 40 10.46 2.96 7.44
C ILE A 40 9.35 2.64 8.45
N ALA A 41 8.34 1.88 8.03
CA ALA A 41 7.24 1.50 8.92
C ALA A 41 7.76 0.73 10.14
N GLU A 42 8.63 -0.26 9.92
CA GLU A 42 9.21 -1.01 11.02
C GLU A 42 10.01 -0.12 11.96
N ALA A 43 10.83 0.78 11.41
CA ALA A 43 11.65 1.69 12.21
C ALA A 43 10.79 2.64 13.04
N GLU A 44 9.72 3.20 12.45
CA GLU A 44 8.83 4.12 13.15
C GLU A 44 8.04 3.39 14.23
N HIS A 45 7.55 2.19 13.95
CA HIS A 45 6.84 1.39 14.95
C HIS A 45 7.74 1.01 16.12
N ALA A 46 9.01 0.73 15.86
CA ALA A 46 9.97 0.42 16.92
C ALA A 46 10.21 1.61 17.85
N LYS A 47 10.05 2.83 17.33
CA LYS A 47 10.17 4.07 18.12
C LYS A 47 8.87 4.44 18.82
N GLY A 48 7.81 3.68 18.59
CA GLY A 48 6.48 4.00 19.11
C GLY A 48 5.71 5.03 18.31
N ASN A 49 6.21 5.40 17.13
CA ASN A 49 5.54 6.36 16.25
C ASN A 49 4.58 5.65 15.30
N PRO A 50 3.43 6.26 14.99
CA PRO A 50 2.53 5.68 13.98
C PRO A 50 3.11 5.85 12.58
N TYR A 51 2.92 4.85 11.73
CA TYR A 51 3.23 4.94 10.30
C TYR A 51 2.29 4.03 9.55
N GLN A 52 1.28 4.61 8.92
CA GLN A 52 0.31 3.89 8.12
C GLN A 52 -0.12 4.76 6.96
N ILE A 53 -0.30 4.15 5.80
CA ILE A 53 -0.66 4.84 4.56
C ILE A 53 -1.88 4.17 3.93
N GLY A 54 -2.56 4.91 3.07
CA GLY A 54 -3.61 4.37 2.22
C GLY A 54 -3.03 3.91 0.90
N ILE A 55 -3.48 2.76 0.40
CA ILE A 55 -3.00 2.17 -0.85
C ILE A 55 -4.14 2.07 -1.84
N PHE A 56 -3.92 2.58 -3.05
CA PHE A 56 -4.90 2.53 -4.13
C PHE A 56 -4.26 1.89 -5.35
N THR A 57 -4.81 0.78 -5.80
CA THR A 57 -4.30 0.05 -6.96
C THR A 57 -5.44 -0.29 -7.91
N GLY A 58 -5.11 -0.84 -9.08
CA GLY A 58 -6.13 -1.30 -10.02
C GLY A 58 -6.59 -2.73 -9.75
N ALA A 59 -5.77 -3.52 -9.05
CA ALA A 59 -6.05 -4.94 -8.82
C ALA A 59 -5.22 -5.42 -7.64
N SER A 60 -5.31 -6.73 -7.34
CA SER A 60 -4.43 -7.36 -6.37
C SER A 60 -2.98 -7.21 -6.80
N THR A 61 -2.09 -6.91 -5.87
CA THR A 61 -0.65 -6.87 -6.11
C THR A 61 0.01 -8.07 -5.44
N GLY A 62 1.32 -8.24 -5.69
CA GLY A 62 2.03 -9.40 -5.18
C GLY A 62 2.56 -9.21 -3.76
N ASP A 63 3.32 -10.20 -3.32
CA ASP A 63 3.90 -10.19 -1.98
C ASP A 63 4.84 -9.01 -1.74
N SER A 64 5.48 -8.51 -2.80
CA SER A 64 6.37 -7.35 -2.71
C SER A 64 5.67 -6.03 -2.44
N CYS A 65 4.36 -5.99 -2.52
CA CYS A 65 3.55 -4.81 -2.23
C CYS A 65 2.53 -5.13 -1.14
N ASP A 66 1.44 -5.83 -1.49
CA ASP A 66 0.40 -6.16 -0.52
C ASP A 66 0.94 -6.98 0.66
N GLY A 67 1.79 -7.97 0.38
CA GLY A 67 2.32 -8.84 1.42
C GLY A 67 3.22 -8.10 2.39
N ILE A 68 4.27 -7.47 1.88
CA ILE A 68 5.26 -6.82 2.74
C ILE A 68 4.66 -5.65 3.53
N LEU A 69 3.80 -4.87 2.90
CA LEU A 69 3.17 -3.73 3.58
C LEU A 69 2.15 -4.17 4.62
N SER A 70 1.48 -5.31 4.40
CA SER A 70 0.56 -5.87 5.40
C SER A 70 1.32 -6.42 6.60
N ARG A 71 2.39 -7.19 6.35
CA ARG A 71 3.20 -7.77 7.42
C ARG A 71 3.84 -6.72 8.32
N THR A 72 4.23 -5.59 7.75
CA THR A 72 4.85 -4.50 8.51
C THR A 72 3.83 -3.52 9.09
N LYS A 73 2.54 -3.80 8.92
CA LYS A 73 1.43 -2.98 9.41
C LYS A 73 1.49 -1.54 8.89
N ALA A 74 1.93 -1.39 7.64
CA ALA A 74 2.07 -0.08 7.01
C ALA A 74 0.80 0.39 6.32
N ILE A 75 -0.23 -0.46 6.20
CA ILE A 75 -1.46 -0.13 5.49
C ILE A 75 -2.56 0.23 6.48
N ARG A 76 -3.16 1.40 6.30
CA ARG A 76 -4.35 1.82 7.02
C ARG A 76 -5.62 1.51 6.22
N TYR A 77 -5.57 1.73 4.91
CA TYR A 77 -6.72 1.59 4.02
C TYR A 77 -6.25 1.08 2.66
N ARG A 78 -7.04 0.26 2.03
CA ARG A 78 -6.73 -0.35 0.74
C ARG A 78 -7.96 -0.35 -0.16
N ALA A 79 -7.79 0.03 -1.40
CA ALA A 79 -8.81 -0.12 -2.43
C ALA A 79 -8.13 -0.53 -3.74
N PRO A 80 -8.65 -1.52 -4.47
CA PRO A 80 -9.67 -2.48 -4.06
C PRO A 80 -9.11 -3.60 -3.17
N TYR A 81 -9.96 -4.59 -2.84
CA TYR A 81 -9.55 -5.75 -2.05
C TYR A 81 -8.54 -6.61 -2.81
N THR A 82 -7.65 -7.27 -2.08
CA THR A 82 -6.65 -8.17 -2.64
C THR A 82 -6.76 -9.57 -2.03
N THR A 83 -6.28 -10.56 -2.77
CA THR A 83 -6.30 -11.96 -2.31
C THR A 83 -5.06 -12.35 -1.51
N ASN A 84 -4.11 -11.44 -1.29
CA ASN A 84 -2.91 -11.74 -0.51
C ASN A 84 -3.27 -12.21 0.90
N SER A 85 -2.65 -13.31 1.35
CA SER A 85 -3.02 -13.92 2.62
C SER A 85 -2.68 -13.05 3.84
N ASP A 86 -1.57 -12.34 3.80
CA ASP A 86 -1.19 -11.45 4.90
C ASP A 86 -2.13 -10.27 5.01
N PHE A 87 -2.56 -9.73 3.86
CA PHE A 87 -3.56 -8.68 3.81
C PHE A 87 -4.89 -9.16 4.38
N ARG A 88 -5.33 -10.35 3.97
CA ARG A 88 -6.60 -10.91 4.44
C ARG A 88 -6.60 -11.12 5.97
N LYS A 89 -5.48 -11.60 6.51
CA LYS A 89 -5.34 -11.73 7.97
C LYS A 89 -5.45 -10.38 8.66
N ALA A 90 -4.80 -9.35 8.12
CA ALA A 90 -4.85 -8.02 8.68
C ALA A 90 -6.27 -7.44 8.66
N VAL A 91 -7.01 -7.65 7.57
CA VAL A 91 -8.41 -7.24 7.48
C VAL A 91 -9.25 -7.95 8.53
N ASN A 92 -9.08 -9.27 8.66
CA ASN A 92 -9.84 -10.07 9.62
C ASN A 92 -9.55 -9.66 11.06
N ASN A 93 -8.34 -9.16 11.33
CA ASN A 93 -7.94 -8.68 12.65
C ASN A 93 -8.34 -7.21 12.90
N GLY A 94 -8.99 -6.58 11.93
CA GLY A 94 -9.41 -5.18 12.05
C GLY A 94 -8.28 -4.16 11.89
N GLU A 95 -7.13 -4.56 11.34
CA GLU A 95 -5.97 -3.68 11.19
C GLU A 95 -6.06 -2.80 9.94
N ILE A 96 -6.79 -3.23 8.92
CA ILE A 96 -6.89 -2.55 7.63
C ILE A 96 -8.36 -2.35 7.26
N ALA A 97 -8.71 -1.13 6.90
CA ALA A 97 -10.01 -0.85 6.27
C ALA A 97 -9.86 -1.04 4.75
N TYR A 98 -10.90 -1.52 4.09
CA TYR A 98 -10.83 -1.69 2.64
C TYR A 98 -12.16 -1.35 1.98
N ASN A 99 -12.10 -1.09 0.68
CA ASN A 99 -13.26 -0.87 -0.15
C ASN A 99 -13.08 -1.66 -1.44
N ASP A 100 -13.99 -2.60 -1.69
CA ASP A 100 -13.89 -3.48 -2.85
C ASP A 100 -14.77 -2.93 -3.97
N ILE A 101 -14.15 -2.57 -5.09
CA ILE A 101 -14.84 -1.99 -6.24
C ILE A 101 -14.37 -2.68 -7.52
N HIS A 102 -15.20 -2.59 -8.57
CA HIS A 102 -14.83 -3.11 -9.87
C HIS A 102 -13.71 -2.30 -10.50
N LEU A 103 -12.82 -2.97 -11.23
CA LEU A 103 -11.72 -2.29 -11.94
C LEU A 103 -12.24 -1.22 -12.89
N SER A 104 -13.41 -1.43 -13.49
CA SER A 104 -14.00 -0.47 -14.41
C SER A 104 -14.35 0.87 -13.74
N GLN A 105 -14.50 0.88 -12.41
CA GLN A 105 -14.82 2.07 -11.64
C GLN A 105 -13.59 2.73 -11.04
N MET A 106 -12.45 2.02 -11.00
CA MET A 106 -11.27 2.49 -10.27
C MET A 106 -10.74 3.82 -10.79
N ALA A 107 -10.63 3.98 -12.11
CA ALA A 107 -10.13 5.22 -12.70
C ALA A 107 -11.01 6.41 -12.34
N GLN A 108 -12.32 6.21 -12.34
CA GLN A 108 -13.28 7.25 -11.99
C GLN A 108 -13.18 7.61 -10.51
N GLU A 109 -13.07 6.62 -9.65
CA GLU A 109 -12.95 6.83 -8.22
C GLU A 109 -11.66 7.58 -7.87
N VAL A 110 -10.55 7.22 -8.52
CA VAL A 110 -9.27 7.93 -8.32
C VAL A 110 -9.37 9.37 -8.76
N ARG A 111 -10.08 9.64 -9.88
CA ARG A 111 -10.22 11.00 -10.40
C ARG A 111 -11.16 11.86 -9.57
N TYR A 112 -12.29 11.30 -9.13
CA TYR A 112 -13.34 12.08 -8.48
C TYR A 112 -13.46 11.83 -6.98
N GLY A 113 -12.71 10.89 -6.45
CA GLY A 113 -12.71 10.57 -5.02
C GLY A 113 -13.59 9.39 -4.68
N PHE A 114 -13.25 8.72 -3.61
CA PHE A 114 -14.03 7.61 -3.07
C PHE A 114 -15.11 8.16 -2.15
N MET A 115 -16.30 7.62 -2.33
CA MET A 115 -17.45 8.01 -1.54
C MET A 115 -17.64 7.13 -0.33
#